data_ca5ecb51667445de84f85576d3925046
#
_entry.id   ca5ecb51667445de84f85576d3925046
#
_cell.length_a   1.000
_cell.length_b   1.000
_cell.length_c   1.000
_cell.angle_alpha   90.00
_cell.angle_beta   90.00
_cell.angle_gamma   90.00
#
_symmetry.space_group_name_H-M   'P 1'
#
loop_
_entity.id
_entity.type
_entity.pdbx_description
1 polymer ?
#
loop_
_entity_poly.entity_id
_entity_poly.type
_entity_poly.pdbx_seq_one_letter_code
_entity_poly.pdbx_strand_id
1 'polypeptide(L)'
;MRINNKRVNVFVGAFYSMFLLGLFFSILLLIIPISPIVNRISPYLLILIFGLLIYLFYKSGHQNIEYNSDGEVLNIRTQDPFWVQYFPRERTLTDFPKKKLSGFKIRKSLFSRRLILYLKSNRNSNGYVRLSFPITYLNKSEISDLKKSLNRIITKNKEAEKNETQ
;
A
#
# COMPACT_ATOMS: atom_id res chain seq x y z
N MET A 1 -5.92 14.52 12.36
CA MET A 1 -6.74 13.39 11.84
C MET A 1 -5.84 12.21 11.56
N ARG A 2 -6.19 11.02 12.07
CA ARG A 2 -5.39 9.80 11.89
C ARG A 2 -6.23 8.71 11.23
N ILE A 3 -5.71 8.12 10.15
CA ILE A 3 -6.31 6.99 9.45
C ILE A 3 -5.31 5.83 9.51
N ASN A 4 -5.80 4.65 9.87
CA ASN A 4 -4.96 3.45 9.98
C ASN A 4 -5.80 2.22 9.61
N ASN A 5 -5.34 1.44 8.64
CA ASN A 5 -6.03 0.24 8.17
C ASN A 5 -5.46 -1.07 8.77
N LYS A 6 -5.10 -1.07 10.05
CA LYS A 6 -4.54 -2.27 10.74
C LYS A 6 -5.32 -3.56 10.54
N ARG A 7 -6.64 -3.48 10.25
CA ARG A 7 -7.48 -4.65 9.94
C ARG A 7 -6.91 -5.49 8.80
N VAL A 8 -6.22 -4.85 7.86
CA VAL A 8 -5.64 -5.52 6.70
C VAL A 8 -4.53 -6.49 7.10
N ASN A 9 -3.83 -6.23 8.21
CA ASN A 9 -2.71 -7.06 8.66
C ASN A 9 -3.13 -8.52 8.89
N VAL A 10 -4.29 -8.73 9.50
CA VAL A 10 -4.80 -10.08 9.79
C VAL A 10 -5.13 -10.82 8.50
N PHE A 11 -5.82 -10.16 7.56
CA PHE A 11 -6.17 -10.78 6.28
C PHE A 11 -4.94 -11.08 5.43
N VAL A 12 -4.00 -10.14 5.35
CA VAL A 12 -2.75 -10.34 4.60
C VAL A 12 -1.94 -11.49 5.18
N GLY A 13 -1.78 -11.54 6.50
CA GLY A 13 -1.10 -12.64 7.16
C GLY A 13 -1.76 -13.99 6.91
N ALA A 14 -3.09 -14.07 7.00
CA ALA A 14 -3.84 -15.29 6.73
C ALA A 14 -3.68 -15.77 5.28
N PHE A 15 -3.74 -14.87 4.30
CA PHE A 15 -3.53 -15.23 2.88
C PHE A 15 -2.11 -15.75 2.62
N TYR A 16 -1.08 -15.08 3.13
CA TYR A 16 0.30 -15.56 2.98
C TYR A 16 0.47 -16.94 3.64
N SER A 17 -0.06 -17.13 4.85
CA SER A 17 0.01 -18.43 5.54
C SER A 17 -0.68 -19.53 4.72
N MET A 18 -1.85 -19.24 4.16
CA MET A 18 -2.59 -20.21 3.33
C MET A 18 -1.80 -20.58 2.06
N PHE A 19 -1.22 -19.60 1.38
CA PHE A 19 -0.44 -19.85 0.15
C PHE A 19 0.87 -20.58 0.44
N LEU A 20 1.54 -20.25 1.56
CA LEU A 20 2.75 -20.95 1.99
C LEU A 20 2.46 -22.39 2.38
N LEU A 21 1.35 -22.64 3.09
CA LEU A 21 0.90 -23.99 3.38
C LEU A 21 0.59 -24.77 2.10
N GLY A 22 -0.11 -24.18 1.15
CA GLY A 22 -0.38 -24.80 -0.15
C GLY A 22 0.90 -25.14 -0.92
N LEU A 23 1.87 -24.25 -0.90
CA LEU A 23 3.19 -24.49 -1.50
C LEU A 23 3.92 -25.64 -0.80
N PHE A 24 3.92 -25.65 0.53
CA PHE A 24 4.52 -26.70 1.33
C PHE A 24 3.89 -28.07 1.04
N PHE A 25 2.56 -28.16 1.01
CA PHE A 25 1.86 -29.40 0.64
C PHE A 25 2.20 -29.85 -0.78
N SER A 26 2.31 -28.93 -1.73
CA SER A 26 2.69 -29.25 -3.10
C SER A 26 4.10 -29.84 -3.20
N ILE A 27 5.04 -29.37 -2.37
CA ILE A 27 6.39 -29.93 -2.26
C ILE A 27 6.36 -31.32 -1.61
N LEU A 28 5.55 -31.52 -0.55
CA LEU A 28 5.40 -32.84 0.08
C LEU A 28 4.86 -33.87 -0.89
N LEU A 29 3.93 -33.52 -1.76
CA LEU A 29 3.39 -34.41 -2.79
C LEU A 29 4.43 -34.85 -3.83
N LEU A 30 5.50 -34.07 -4.02
CA LEU A 30 6.66 -34.49 -4.83
C LEU A 30 7.47 -35.59 -4.17
N ILE A 31 7.61 -35.53 -2.83
CA ILE A 31 8.49 -36.42 -2.06
C ILE A 31 7.75 -37.71 -1.68
N ILE A 32 6.46 -37.61 -1.37
CA ILE A 32 5.65 -38.72 -0.86
C ILE A 32 4.50 -38.97 -1.85
N PRO A 33 4.59 -40.00 -2.70
CA PRO A 33 3.47 -40.41 -3.55
C PRO A 33 2.36 -41.05 -2.71
N ILE A 34 1.36 -40.24 -2.29
CA ILE A 34 0.35 -40.67 -1.32
C ILE A 34 -0.75 -41.51 -1.94
N SER A 35 -1.05 -41.38 -3.23
CA SER A 35 -2.11 -42.14 -3.90
C SER A 35 -2.09 -41.99 -5.42
N PRO A 36 -2.47 -43.04 -6.18
CA PRO A 36 -2.62 -42.92 -7.63
C PRO A 36 -3.68 -41.87 -8.09
N ILE A 37 -4.62 -41.50 -7.22
CA ILE A 37 -5.62 -40.47 -7.51
C ILE A 37 -5.00 -39.07 -7.47
N VAL A 38 -4.08 -38.84 -6.55
CA VAL A 38 -3.35 -37.56 -6.40
C VAL A 38 -2.34 -37.34 -7.54
N ASN A 39 -1.85 -38.42 -8.15
CA ASN A 39 -0.95 -38.36 -9.30
C ASN A 39 -1.59 -37.78 -10.58
N ARG A 40 -2.92 -37.59 -10.63
CA ARG A 40 -3.58 -36.89 -11.73
C ARG A 40 -3.34 -35.38 -11.71
N ILE A 41 -3.05 -34.82 -10.53
CA ILE A 41 -2.71 -33.39 -10.40
C ILE A 41 -1.17 -33.31 -10.31
N SER A 42 -0.56 -32.75 -11.35
CA SER A 42 0.89 -32.56 -11.36
C SER A 42 1.33 -31.68 -10.18
N PRO A 43 2.15 -32.18 -9.24
CA PRO A 43 2.66 -31.36 -8.12
C PRO A 43 3.42 -30.13 -8.60
N TYR A 44 4.09 -30.22 -9.75
CA TYR A 44 4.80 -29.09 -10.35
C TYR A 44 3.85 -27.96 -10.74
N LEU A 45 2.66 -28.30 -11.24
CA LEU A 45 1.62 -27.34 -11.59
C LEU A 45 1.07 -26.64 -10.34
N LEU A 46 0.91 -27.34 -9.23
CA LEU A 46 0.51 -26.76 -7.95
C LEU A 46 1.56 -25.80 -7.40
N ILE A 47 2.83 -26.18 -7.44
CA ILE A 47 3.94 -25.31 -7.04
C ILE A 47 3.94 -24.02 -7.87
N LEU A 48 3.75 -24.14 -9.18
CA LEU A 48 3.70 -22.98 -10.08
C LEU A 48 2.51 -22.09 -9.75
N ILE A 49 1.33 -22.66 -9.51
CA ILE A 49 0.12 -21.90 -9.15
C ILE A 49 0.32 -21.16 -7.81
N PHE A 50 0.76 -21.83 -6.75
CA PHE A 50 0.95 -21.19 -5.46
C PHE A 50 2.07 -20.15 -5.49
N GLY A 51 3.16 -20.44 -6.17
CA GLY A 51 4.25 -19.47 -6.40
C GLY A 51 3.77 -18.23 -7.14
N LEU A 52 2.97 -18.41 -8.21
CA LEU A 52 2.37 -17.31 -8.95
C LEU A 52 1.40 -16.51 -8.09
N LEU A 53 0.56 -17.17 -7.28
CA LEU A 53 -0.37 -16.51 -6.37
C LEU A 53 0.39 -15.64 -5.34
N ILE A 54 1.44 -16.17 -4.72
CA ILE A 54 2.29 -15.42 -3.79
C ILE A 54 2.89 -14.20 -4.49
N TYR A 55 3.43 -14.37 -5.69
CA TYR A 55 4.01 -13.27 -6.47
C TYR A 55 2.98 -12.20 -6.84
N LEU A 56 1.81 -12.59 -7.35
CA LEU A 56 0.74 -11.66 -7.71
C LEU A 56 0.23 -10.93 -6.47
N PHE A 57 0.11 -11.65 -5.36
CA PHE A 57 -0.31 -11.08 -4.10
C PHE A 57 0.71 -10.06 -3.57
N TYR A 58 2.00 -10.36 -3.61
CA TYR A 58 3.08 -9.42 -3.30
C TYR A 58 3.03 -8.18 -4.20
N LYS A 59 2.90 -8.36 -5.52
CA LYS A 59 2.89 -7.27 -6.50
C LYS A 59 1.64 -6.37 -6.41
N SER A 60 0.51 -6.86 -5.91
CA SER A 60 -0.73 -6.08 -5.80
C SER A 60 -0.66 -4.95 -4.77
N GLY A 61 0.42 -4.85 -3.99
CA GLY A 61 0.70 -3.74 -3.08
C GLY A 61 -0.14 -3.80 -1.80
N HIS A 62 0.05 -4.84 -1.04
CA HIS A 62 -0.61 -5.11 0.24
C HIS A 62 -0.02 -4.28 1.37
N GLN A 63 -0.05 -2.97 1.23
CA GLN A 63 0.58 -2.13 2.21
C GLN A 63 -0.44 -1.64 3.23
N ASN A 64 -0.08 -1.81 4.49
CA ASN A 64 -0.71 -1.08 5.56
C ASN A 64 -0.34 0.39 5.39
N ILE A 65 -1.33 1.27 5.41
CA ILE A 65 -1.12 2.70 5.34
C ILE A 65 -1.54 3.35 6.65
N GLU A 66 -0.65 4.14 7.20
CA GLU A 66 -0.92 5.05 8.30
C GLU A 66 -0.79 6.48 7.77
N TYR A 67 -1.88 7.22 7.85
CA TYR A 67 -1.94 8.63 7.52
C TYR A 67 -2.19 9.43 8.79
N ASN A 68 -1.31 10.37 9.09
CA ASN A 68 -1.47 11.28 10.19
C ASN A 68 -1.29 12.72 9.72
N SER A 69 -2.32 13.53 9.95
CA SER A 69 -2.35 14.96 9.63
C SER A 69 -2.48 15.84 10.89
N ASP A 70 -2.06 15.34 12.05
CA ASP A 70 -1.99 16.16 13.24
C ASP A 70 -0.68 16.99 13.22
N GLY A 71 -0.69 18.15 13.84
CA GLY A 71 0.46 19.07 13.78
C GLY A 71 0.68 19.72 12.41
N GLU A 72 1.85 20.22 12.12
CA GLU A 72 2.22 20.96 10.89
C GLU A 72 2.81 20.07 9.81
N VAL A 73 3.22 18.87 10.18
CA VAL A 73 3.81 17.86 9.29
C VAL A 73 2.75 16.82 8.93
N LEU A 74 2.74 16.42 7.68
CA LEU A 74 1.94 15.31 7.22
C LEU A 74 2.80 14.06 7.15
N ASN A 75 2.43 13.05 7.93
CA ASN A 75 3.15 11.79 8.04
C ASN A 75 2.38 10.70 7.32
N ILE A 76 3.02 10.05 6.37
CA ILE A 76 2.46 8.88 5.68
C ILE A 76 3.44 7.72 5.83
N ARG A 77 2.97 6.64 6.44
CA ARG A 77 3.71 5.38 6.54
C ARG A 77 3.02 4.34 5.70
N THR A 78 3.80 3.64 4.91
CA THR A 78 3.33 2.46 4.19
C THR A 78 4.26 1.30 4.51
N GLN A 79 3.68 0.14 4.78
CA GLN A 79 4.45 -1.08 5.07
C GLN A 79 3.65 -2.31 4.65
N ASP A 80 4.35 -3.33 4.17
CA ASP A 80 3.75 -4.65 4.04
C ASP A 80 3.79 -5.34 5.41
N PRO A 81 2.62 -5.70 6.00
CA PRO A 81 2.56 -6.21 7.35
C PRO A 81 3.23 -7.58 7.52
N PHE A 82 3.34 -8.38 6.46
CA PHE A 82 3.99 -9.69 6.49
C PHE A 82 5.51 -9.54 6.33
N TRP A 83 5.95 -8.86 5.29
CA TRP A 83 7.37 -8.75 4.98
C TRP A 83 8.15 -7.85 5.94
N VAL A 84 7.51 -6.85 6.53
CA VAL A 84 8.14 -5.96 7.53
C VAL A 84 8.69 -6.71 8.75
N GLN A 85 8.11 -7.86 9.11
CA GLN A 85 8.60 -8.67 10.22
C GLN A 85 9.97 -9.28 9.91
N TYR A 86 10.21 -9.63 8.66
CA TYR A 86 11.45 -10.26 8.20
C TYR A 86 12.41 -9.25 7.57
N PHE A 87 11.89 -8.21 6.93
CA PHE A 87 12.64 -7.18 6.21
C PHE A 87 12.20 -5.77 6.64
N PRO A 88 12.71 -5.24 7.77
CA PRO A 88 12.29 -3.94 8.30
C PRO A 88 12.60 -2.75 7.37
N ARG A 89 13.43 -2.92 6.34
CA ARG A 89 13.74 -1.88 5.34
C ARG A 89 12.57 -1.57 4.39
N GLU A 90 11.54 -2.39 4.32
CA GLU A 90 10.35 -2.14 3.47
C GLU A 90 9.36 -1.13 4.06
N ARG A 91 9.71 -0.50 5.17
CA ARG A 91 8.96 0.65 5.69
C ARG A 91 9.27 1.89 4.89
N THR A 92 8.27 2.42 4.22
CA THR A 92 8.39 3.77 3.65
C THR A 92 7.76 4.77 4.61
N LEU A 93 8.59 5.58 5.23
CA LEU A 93 8.19 6.72 6.05
C LEU A 93 8.40 7.98 5.23
N THR A 94 7.35 8.73 5.03
CA THR A 94 7.43 9.98 4.29
C THR A 94 6.78 11.08 5.11
N ASP A 95 7.62 12.00 5.56
CA ASP A 95 7.23 13.17 6.35
C ASP A 95 7.50 14.43 5.54
N PHE A 96 6.52 15.30 5.44
CA PHE A 96 6.68 16.59 4.76
C PHE A 96 5.77 17.66 5.35
N PRO A 97 6.21 18.93 5.35
CA PRO A 97 5.41 20.05 5.82
C PRO A 97 4.12 20.18 5.00
N LYS A 98 2.99 20.37 5.67
CA LYS A 98 1.69 20.57 5.02
C LYS A 98 1.70 21.71 4.01
N LYS A 99 2.45 22.77 4.28
CA LYS A 99 2.60 23.95 3.40
C LYS A 99 3.09 23.59 2.00
N LYS A 100 3.84 22.48 1.85
CA LYS A 100 4.33 22.00 0.55
C LYS A 100 3.28 21.28 -0.28
N LEU A 101 2.16 20.86 0.31
CA LEU A 101 1.13 20.11 -0.40
C LEU A 101 0.35 21.06 -1.34
N SER A 102 0.52 20.86 -2.64
CA SER A 102 -0.15 21.65 -3.70
C SER A 102 -1.41 20.97 -4.23
N GLY A 103 -1.41 19.62 -4.30
CA GLY A 103 -2.55 18.89 -4.83
C GLY A 103 -2.44 17.39 -4.60
N PHE A 104 -3.53 16.69 -4.89
CA PHE A 104 -3.52 15.23 -4.89
C PHE A 104 -4.40 14.66 -6.00
N LYS A 105 -4.13 13.43 -6.39
CA LYS A 105 -4.93 12.65 -7.33
C LYS A 105 -5.04 11.20 -6.84
N ILE A 106 -6.23 10.63 -6.90
CA ILE A 106 -6.43 9.20 -6.66
C ILE A 106 -6.59 8.52 -8.01
N ARG A 107 -5.63 7.64 -8.33
CA ARG A 107 -5.66 6.82 -9.54
C ARG A 107 -6.17 5.43 -9.17
N LYS A 108 -7.19 4.97 -9.89
CA LYS A 108 -7.71 3.60 -9.79
C LYS A 108 -7.17 2.79 -10.97
N SER A 109 -6.71 1.59 -10.70
CA SER A 109 -6.41 0.56 -11.69
C SER A 109 -7.30 -0.66 -11.39
N LEU A 110 -7.31 -1.68 -12.25
CA LEU A 110 -8.12 -2.90 -12.08
C LEU A 110 -7.99 -3.53 -10.69
N PHE A 111 -6.76 -3.64 -10.17
CA PHE A 111 -6.48 -4.31 -8.89
C PHE A 111 -5.83 -3.40 -7.84
N SER A 112 -5.60 -2.13 -8.13
CA SER A 112 -4.90 -1.24 -7.22
C SER A 112 -5.44 0.17 -7.23
N ARG A 113 -5.38 0.83 -6.05
CA ARG A 113 -5.64 2.27 -5.92
C ARG A 113 -4.39 2.93 -5.40
N ARG A 114 -4.01 4.05 -6.00
CA ARG A 114 -2.85 4.84 -5.60
C ARG A 114 -3.24 6.26 -5.31
N LEU A 115 -2.76 6.77 -4.18
CA LEU A 115 -2.79 8.19 -3.85
C LEU A 115 -1.52 8.83 -4.40
N ILE A 116 -1.68 9.85 -5.20
CA ILE A 116 -0.58 10.63 -5.76
C ILE A 116 -0.66 12.01 -5.13
N LEU A 117 0.41 12.44 -4.46
CA LEU A 117 0.55 13.75 -3.87
C LEU A 117 1.52 14.59 -4.70
N TYR A 118 1.20 15.85 -4.88
CA TYR A 118 2.03 16.84 -5.55
C TYR A 118 2.54 17.82 -4.50
N LEU A 119 3.86 17.83 -4.29
CA LEU A 119 4.52 18.70 -3.32
C LEU A 119 5.30 19.78 -4.05
N LYS A 120 5.19 21.02 -3.63
CA LYS A 120 6.02 22.13 -4.12
C LYS A 120 7.49 21.87 -3.81
N SER A 121 8.36 22.00 -4.80
CA SER A 121 9.80 21.80 -4.67
C SER A 121 10.55 22.78 -5.54
N ASN A 122 11.46 23.53 -4.94
CA ASN A 122 12.32 24.47 -5.66
C ASN A 122 13.49 23.76 -6.37
N ARG A 123 13.67 22.45 -6.13
CA ARG A 123 14.80 21.68 -6.70
C ARG A 123 14.49 21.06 -8.07
N ASN A 124 13.22 20.91 -8.44
CA ASN A 124 12.84 20.30 -9.70
C ASN A 124 12.46 21.36 -10.72
N SER A 125 12.89 21.18 -11.97
CA SER A 125 12.54 22.04 -13.11
C SER A 125 11.03 22.25 -13.28
N ASN A 126 10.21 21.27 -12.89
CA ASN A 126 8.75 21.34 -12.96
C ASN A 126 8.10 21.97 -11.70
N GLY A 127 8.89 22.41 -10.71
CA GLY A 127 8.37 23.01 -9.47
C GLY A 127 7.64 22.04 -8.52
N TYR A 128 7.52 20.75 -8.86
CA TYR A 128 6.77 19.76 -8.08
C TYR A 128 7.50 18.42 -7.95
N VAL A 129 7.41 17.82 -6.76
CA VAL A 129 7.76 16.43 -6.50
C VAL A 129 6.47 15.61 -6.41
N ARG A 130 6.46 14.45 -7.05
CA ARG A 130 5.34 13.53 -7.04
C ARG A 130 5.63 12.35 -6.13
N LEU A 131 4.79 12.16 -5.12
CA LEU A 131 4.83 10.98 -4.23
C LEU A 131 3.62 10.09 -4.53
N SER A 132 3.83 8.77 -4.54
CA SER A 132 2.77 7.79 -4.83
C SER A 132 2.68 6.75 -3.73
N PHE A 133 1.49 6.61 -3.13
CA PHE A 133 1.22 5.66 -2.04
C PHE A 133 0.11 4.70 -2.45
N PRO A 134 0.26 3.40 -2.20
CA PRO A 134 -0.81 2.42 -2.40
C PRO A 134 -1.89 2.60 -1.32
N ILE A 135 -3.14 2.73 -1.75
CA ILE A 135 -4.32 2.88 -0.87
C ILE A 135 -5.40 1.83 -1.20
N THR A 136 -5.00 0.69 -1.74
CA THR A 136 -5.90 -0.34 -2.27
C THR A 136 -6.89 -0.81 -1.23
N TYR A 137 -6.45 -0.99 0.00
CA TYR A 137 -7.23 -1.57 1.09
C TYR A 137 -7.93 -0.57 2.02
N LEU A 138 -7.90 0.72 1.68
CA LEU A 138 -8.72 1.70 2.40
C LEU A 138 -10.20 1.53 2.04
N ASN A 139 -11.05 1.57 3.05
CA ASN A 139 -12.50 1.56 2.89
C ASN A 139 -13.01 2.85 2.23
N LYS A 140 -14.24 2.83 1.73
CA LYS A 140 -14.86 4.01 1.10
C LYS A 140 -14.93 5.21 2.07
N SER A 141 -15.25 4.97 3.35
CA SER A 141 -15.25 6.01 4.39
C SER A 141 -13.86 6.58 4.61
N GLU A 142 -12.84 5.73 4.79
CA GLU A 142 -11.45 6.14 5.00
C GLU A 142 -10.91 6.96 3.81
N ILE A 143 -11.27 6.58 2.57
CA ILE A 143 -10.93 7.35 1.37
C ILE A 143 -11.64 8.71 1.35
N SER A 144 -12.91 8.76 1.76
CA SER A 144 -13.66 10.02 1.86
C SER A 144 -13.02 10.97 2.88
N ASP A 145 -12.69 10.43 4.04
CA ASP A 145 -12.05 11.19 5.11
C ASP A 145 -10.64 11.66 4.74
N LEU A 146 -9.87 10.79 4.05
CA LEU A 146 -8.58 11.16 3.49
C LEU A 146 -8.70 12.32 2.50
N LYS A 147 -9.67 12.28 1.59
CA LYS A 147 -9.95 13.36 0.64
C LYS A 147 -10.33 14.66 1.35
N LYS A 148 -11.22 14.59 2.34
CA LYS A 148 -11.64 15.77 3.13
C LYS A 148 -10.43 16.41 3.83
N SER A 149 -9.57 15.59 4.46
CA SER A 149 -8.37 16.08 5.13
C SER A 149 -7.39 16.73 4.16
N LEU A 150 -7.09 16.09 3.03
CA LEU A 150 -6.18 16.64 2.03
C LEU A 150 -6.72 17.92 1.38
N ASN A 151 -8.03 17.96 1.06
CA ASN A 151 -8.65 19.18 0.53
C ASN A 151 -8.55 20.34 1.51
N ARG A 152 -8.83 20.10 2.81
CA ARG A 152 -8.71 21.14 3.85
C ARG A 152 -7.30 21.73 3.90
N ILE A 153 -6.28 20.89 3.81
CA ILE A 153 -4.87 21.34 3.81
C ILE A 153 -4.59 22.19 2.57
N ILE A 154 -5.01 21.72 1.39
CA ILE A 154 -4.78 22.43 0.12
C ILE A 154 -5.50 23.80 0.09
N THR A 155 -6.75 23.85 0.57
CA THR A 155 -7.49 25.11 0.67
C THR A 155 -6.78 26.11 1.56
N LYS A 156 -6.35 25.67 2.78
CA LYS A 156 -5.57 26.54 3.68
C LYS A 156 -4.27 27.03 3.05
N ASN A 157 -3.56 26.17 2.32
CA ASN A 157 -2.32 26.58 1.65
C ASN A 157 -2.57 27.64 0.56
N LYS A 158 -3.65 27.50 -0.22
CA LYS A 158 -4.04 28.47 -1.23
C LYS A 158 -4.44 29.81 -0.64
N GLU A 159 -5.17 29.80 0.48
CA GLU A 159 -5.56 31.02 1.20
C GLU A 159 -4.33 31.74 1.75
N ALA A 160 -3.38 30.99 2.35
CA ALA A 160 -2.13 31.57 2.84
C ALA A 160 -1.31 32.25 1.73
N GLU A 161 -1.18 31.58 0.57
CA GLU A 161 -0.47 32.14 -0.59
C GLU A 161 -1.12 33.41 -1.14
N LYS A 162 -2.46 33.47 -1.13
CA LYS A 162 -3.19 34.65 -1.60
C LYS A 162 -2.96 35.85 -0.67
N ASN A 163 -2.85 35.60 0.63
CA ASN A 163 -2.59 36.66 1.63
C ASN A 163 -1.13 37.13 1.62
N GLU A 164 -0.17 36.30 1.20
CA GLU A 164 1.24 36.72 1.06
C GLU A 164 1.52 37.53 -0.22
N THR A 165 0.58 37.53 -1.18
CA THR A 165 0.72 38.23 -2.48
C THR A 165 -0.04 39.54 -2.51
N GLN A 166 -0.79 39.90 -1.47
CA GLN A 166 -1.41 41.21 -1.23
C GLN A 166 -0.57 42.11 -0.31
#